data_6f33b32fcb60d03528cda9bad5bfb14d
#
_entry.id   6f33b32fcb60d03528cda9bad5bfb14d
#
_cell.length_a   1.000
_cell.length_b   1.000
_cell.length_c   1.000
_cell.angle_alpha   90.00
_cell.angle_beta   90.00
_cell.angle_gamma   90.00
#
_symmetry.space_group_name_H-M   'P 1'
#
loop_
_entity.id
_entity.type
_entity.pdbx_description
1 polymer ?
#
loop_
_entity_poly.entity_id
_entity_poly.type
_entity_poly.pdbx_seq_one_letter_code
_entity_poly.pdbx_strand_id
1 'polypeptide(L)'
;MSDRYLTLATKQIVFDRAQGCCEYCFSQATYSPQPFSVEHIVPISKGGKNDLDNLALACQGCNNFKYVKTQGLDPISLLEVDLFHPRLYRWDNHFVWDASYLHIYGITPTGRATVKALR
;
A
#
# COMPACT_ATOMS: atom_id res chain seq x y z
N MET A 1 -2.97 14.85 -1.61
CA MET A 1 -4.30 14.40 -1.15
C MET A 1 -4.83 13.35 -2.09
N SER A 2 -4.41 12.13 -1.88
CA SER A 2 -4.70 11.04 -2.82
C SER A 2 -6.19 10.77 -3.00
N ASP A 3 -7.01 11.03 -1.98
CA ASP A 3 -8.45 10.72 -2.00
C ASP A 3 -9.37 11.91 -2.21
N ARG A 4 -8.84 13.10 -2.53
CA ARG A 4 -9.63 14.33 -2.57
C ARG A 4 -10.71 14.34 -3.65
N TYR A 5 -10.56 13.53 -4.69
CA TYR A 5 -11.50 13.48 -5.81
C TYR A 5 -12.48 12.31 -5.74
N LEU A 6 -12.48 11.58 -4.62
CA LEU A 6 -13.28 10.37 -4.47
C LEU A 6 -14.56 10.66 -3.69
N THR A 7 -15.64 9.98 -4.09
CA THR A 7 -16.90 10.06 -3.36
C THR A 7 -16.86 9.21 -2.10
N LEU A 8 -17.75 9.51 -1.14
CA LEU A 8 -17.89 8.66 0.05
C LEU A 8 -18.27 7.21 -0.33
N ALA A 9 -19.12 7.04 -1.34
CA ALA A 9 -19.50 5.71 -1.79
C ALA A 9 -18.31 4.92 -2.29
N THR A 10 -17.43 5.53 -3.08
CA THR A 10 -16.20 4.89 -3.55
C THR A 10 -15.27 4.52 -2.40
N LYS A 11 -15.09 5.44 -1.45
CA LYS A 11 -14.24 5.18 -0.28
C LYS A 11 -14.77 4.01 0.55
N GLN A 12 -16.10 3.91 0.71
CA GLN A 12 -16.71 2.82 1.45
C GLN A 12 -16.47 1.47 0.75
N ILE A 13 -16.59 1.44 -0.57
CA ILE A 13 -16.30 0.22 -1.35
C ILE A 13 -14.85 -0.24 -1.12
N VAL A 14 -13.90 0.68 -1.18
CA VAL A 14 -12.49 0.36 -0.96
C VAL A 14 -12.25 -0.14 0.46
N PHE A 15 -12.84 0.53 1.46
CA PHE A 15 -12.73 0.12 2.85
C PHE A 15 -13.27 -1.30 3.07
N ASP A 16 -14.47 -1.56 2.54
CA ASP A 16 -15.13 -2.87 2.71
C ASP A 16 -14.36 -3.97 1.99
N ARG A 17 -13.86 -3.70 0.79
CA ARG A 17 -13.06 -4.65 0.03
C ARG A 17 -11.79 -5.05 0.77
N ALA A 18 -11.15 -4.10 1.44
CA ALA A 18 -9.95 -4.33 2.24
C ALA A 18 -10.26 -4.87 3.63
N GLN A 19 -11.54 -4.99 4.00
CA GLN A 19 -11.98 -5.42 5.32
C GLN A 19 -11.38 -4.56 6.44
N GLY A 20 -11.26 -3.27 6.18
CA GLY A 20 -10.72 -2.31 7.14
C GLY A 20 -9.23 -2.46 7.44
N CYS A 21 -8.50 -3.23 6.64
CA CYS A 21 -7.06 -3.45 6.83
C CYS A 21 -6.25 -2.67 5.81
N CYS A 22 -5.12 -2.11 6.24
CA CYS A 22 -4.16 -1.54 5.32
C CYS A 22 -3.71 -2.61 4.32
N GLU A 23 -3.77 -2.29 3.03
CA GLU A 23 -3.45 -3.27 2.00
C GLU A 23 -1.95 -3.49 1.83
N TYR A 24 -1.11 -2.73 2.54
CA TYR A 24 0.34 -2.88 2.53
C TYR A 24 0.86 -3.58 3.78
N CYS A 25 0.41 -3.20 4.97
CA CYS A 25 0.95 -3.74 6.22
C CYS A 25 -0.06 -4.52 7.06
N PHE A 26 -1.31 -4.59 6.63
CA PHE A 26 -2.41 -5.28 7.31
C PHE A 26 -2.79 -4.74 8.69
N SER A 27 -2.31 -3.55 9.08
CA SER A 27 -2.83 -2.93 10.30
C SER A 27 -4.34 -2.70 10.16
N GLN A 28 -5.05 -2.79 11.29
CA GLN A 28 -6.50 -2.69 11.29
C GLN A 28 -6.96 -1.29 11.67
N ALA A 29 -7.87 -0.73 10.88
CA ALA A 29 -8.40 0.61 11.11
C ALA A 29 -9.07 0.74 12.49
N THR A 30 -9.72 -0.34 12.95
CA THR A 30 -10.39 -0.37 14.26
C THR A 30 -9.46 0.00 15.41
N TYR A 31 -8.18 -0.35 15.30
CA TYR A 31 -7.19 -0.12 16.37
C TYR A 31 -6.29 1.06 16.10
N SER A 32 -6.55 1.83 15.05
CA SER A 32 -5.74 2.99 14.71
C SER A 32 -6.34 4.26 15.31
N PRO A 33 -5.51 5.15 15.89
CA PRO A 33 -6.00 6.44 16.38
C PRO A 33 -6.33 7.41 15.25
N GLN A 34 -5.89 7.13 14.04
CA GLN A 34 -6.10 7.99 12.87
C GLN A 34 -6.87 7.23 11.78
N PRO A 35 -7.78 7.90 11.06
CA PRO A 35 -8.49 7.24 9.98
C PRO A 35 -7.53 6.83 8.86
N PHE A 36 -7.84 5.71 8.21
CA PHE A 36 -7.10 5.27 7.04
C PHE A 36 -7.49 6.11 5.82
N SER A 37 -6.59 6.18 4.85
CA SER A 37 -6.83 6.88 3.60
C SER A 37 -7.08 5.89 2.47
N VAL A 38 -7.90 6.31 1.50
CA VAL A 38 -7.98 5.64 0.20
C VAL A 38 -6.99 6.35 -0.71
N GLU A 39 -5.94 5.63 -1.11
CA GLU A 39 -4.87 6.21 -1.90
C GLU A 39 -4.94 5.75 -3.35
N HIS A 40 -4.41 6.57 -4.25
CA HIS A 40 -4.18 6.19 -5.63
C HIS A 40 -2.87 5.41 -5.71
N ILE A 41 -2.93 4.16 -6.13
CA ILE A 41 -1.74 3.30 -6.22
C ILE A 41 -0.74 3.92 -7.19
N VAL A 42 -1.21 4.30 -8.38
CA VAL A 42 -0.48 5.20 -9.28
C VAL A 42 -1.05 6.59 -9.06
N PRO A 43 -0.25 7.56 -8.60
CA PRO A 43 -0.75 8.90 -8.30
C PRO A 43 -1.36 9.58 -9.53
N ILE A 44 -2.32 10.46 -9.31
CA ILE A 44 -2.92 11.27 -10.39
C ILE A 44 -1.84 12.04 -11.12
N SER A 45 -0.85 12.57 -10.39
CA SER A 45 0.28 13.30 -10.99
C SER A 45 1.12 12.46 -11.96
N LYS A 46 0.99 11.12 -11.89
CA LYS A 46 1.70 10.18 -12.77
C LYS A 46 0.74 9.45 -13.71
N GLY A 47 -0.45 10.00 -13.93
CA GLY A 47 -1.43 9.44 -14.85
C GLY A 47 -2.40 8.45 -14.26
N GLY A 48 -2.40 8.28 -12.95
CA GLY A 48 -3.34 7.39 -12.27
C GLY A 48 -4.77 7.91 -12.36
N LYS A 49 -5.73 6.98 -12.31
CA LYS A 49 -7.16 7.29 -12.43
C LYS A 49 -7.89 6.98 -11.13
N ASN A 50 -9.15 7.38 -11.07
CA ASN A 50 -10.04 7.12 -9.93
C ASN A 50 -10.73 5.75 -9.98
N ASP A 51 -10.27 4.86 -10.85
CA ASP A 51 -10.83 3.52 -10.98
C ASP A 51 -10.52 2.67 -9.74
N LEU A 52 -11.44 1.78 -9.39
CA LEU A 52 -11.26 0.87 -8.25
C LEU A 52 -9.98 0.05 -8.37
N ASP A 53 -9.53 -0.24 -9.60
CA ASP A 53 -8.28 -0.97 -9.84
C ASP A 53 -7.03 -0.17 -9.50
N ASN A 54 -7.17 1.13 -9.27
CA ASN A 54 -6.07 2.02 -8.90
C ASN A 54 -6.20 2.56 -7.48
N LEU A 55 -7.08 1.99 -6.67
CA LEU A 55 -7.33 2.48 -5.32
C LEU A 55 -6.99 1.39 -4.30
N ALA A 56 -6.45 1.81 -3.17
CA ALA A 56 -6.13 0.93 -2.06
C ALA A 56 -6.37 1.63 -0.74
N LEU A 57 -6.74 0.86 0.28
CA LEU A 57 -6.83 1.35 1.65
C LEU A 57 -5.45 1.31 2.28
N ALA A 58 -5.02 2.43 2.86
CA ALA A 58 -3.71 2.53 3.48
C ALA A 58 -3.79 3.22 4.84
N CYS A 59 -3.04 2.69 5.81
CA CYS A 59 -2.86 3.39 7.08
C CYS A 59 -2.04 4.66 6.84
N GLN A 60 -2.07 5.60 7.78
CA GLN A 60 -1.40 6.88 7.61
C GLN A 60 0.11 6.72 7.44
N GLY A 61 0.72 5.77 8.17
CA GLY A 61 2.15 5.52 8.03
C GLY A 61 2.52 5.09 6.61
N CYS A 62 1.86 4.05 6.08
CA CYS A 62 2.14 3.59 4.73
C CYS A 62 1.82 4.66 3.68
N ASN A 63 0.70 5.36 3.84
CA ASN A 63 0.32 6.41 2.91
C ASN A 63 1.35 7.55 2.89
N ASN A 64 1.82 7.98 4.04
CA ASN A 64 2.78 9.06 4.15
C ASN A 64 4.14 8.68 3.56
N PHE A 65 4.64 7.49 3.87
CA PHE A 65 5.95 7.04 3.35
C PHE A 65 5.90 6.75 1.86
N LYS A 66 4.81 6.17 1.38
CA LYS A 66 4.67 5.91 -0.05
C LYS A 66 4.56 7.22 -0.85
N TYR A 67 3.78 8.15 -0.36
CA TYR A 67 3.54 9.44 -1.00
C TYR A 67 3.16 9.23 -2.47
N VAL A 68 3.96 9.74 -3.40
CA VAL A 68 3.72 9.57 -4.85
C VAL A 68 4.66 8.54 -5.49
N LYS A 69 5.34 7.74 -4.70
CA LYS A 69 6.29 6.75 -5.22
C LYS A 69 5.58 5.57 -5.84
N THR A 70 6.10 5.11 -6.97
CA THR A 70 5.68 3.86 -7.61
C THR A 70 6.84 2.89 -7.74
N GLN A 71 8.06 3.35 -7.48
CA GLN A 71 9.27 2.54 -7.51
C GLN A 71 10.13 2.82 -6.28
N GLY A 72 10.99 1.88 -5.96
CA GLY A 72 11.93 1.99 -4.86
C GLY A 72 13.14 1.11 -5.08
N LEU A 73 14.16 1.32 -4.27
CA LEU A 73 15.41 0.58 -4.36
C LEU A 73 15.30 -0.73 -3.59
N ASP A 74 15.59 -1.84 -4.28
CA ASP A 74 15.79 -3.12 -3.62
C ASP A 74 17.17 -3.10 -2.95
N PRO A 75 17.25 -3.23 -1.61
CA PRO A 75 18.52 -3.12 -0.91
C PRO A 75 19.51 -4.26 -1.19
N ILE A 76 19.04 -5.37 -1.76
CA ILE A 76 19.91 -6.52 -2.06
C ILE A 76 20.45 -6.42 -3.48
N SER A 77 19.59 -6.26 -4.48
CA SER A 77 20.04 -6.17 -5.87
C SER A 77 20.59 -4.80 -6.24
N LEU A 78 20.26 -3.77 -5.45
CA LEU A 78 20.61 -2.36 -5.68
C LEU A 78 19.97 -1.81 -6.96
N LEU A 79 18.90 -2.45 -7.43
CA LEU A 79 18.14 -1.99 -8.61
C LEU A 79 16.87 -1.30 -8.14
N GLU A 80 16.44 -0.30 -8.91
CA GLU A 80 15.14 0.31 -8.73
C GLU A 80 14.07 -0.60 -9.34
N VAL A 81 13.05 -0.94 -8.56
CA VAL A 81 11.98 -1.85 -8.96
C VAL A 81 10.63 -1.27 -8.60
N ASP A 82 9.57 -1.81 -9.18
CA ASP A 82 8.21 -1.41 -8.84
C ASP A 82 7.90 -1.75 -7.40
N LEU A 83 7.19 -0.85 -6.72
CA LEU A 83 6.63 -1.11 -5.40
C LEU A 83 5.44 -2.06 -5.53
N PHE A 84 5.09 -2.70 -4.42
CA PHE A 84 3.95 -3.61 -4.37
C PHE A 84 2.67 -2.88 -4.82
N HIS A 85 1.94 -3.52 -5.73
CA HIS A 85 0.67 -3.02 -6.25
C HIS A 85 -0.44 -3.97 -5.79
N PRO A 86 -1.29 -3.56 -4.81
CA PRO A 86 -2.27 -4.48 -4.20
C PRO A 86 -3.30 -5.05 -5.18
N ARG A 87 -3.50 -4.41 -6.33
CA ARG A 87 -4.46 -4.92 -7.33
C ARG A 87 -3.83 -5.91 -8.29
N LEU A 88 -2.52 -5.76 -8.58
CA LEU A 88 -1.84 -6.59 -9.57
C LEU A 88 -1.14 -7.80 -8.97
N TYR A 89 -0.72 -7.71 -7.72
CA TYR A 89 0.13 -8.72 -7.08
C TYR A 89 -0.55 -9.30 -5.85
N ARG A 90 -0.18 -10.52 -5.51
CA ARG A 90 -0.62 -11.16 -4.27
C ARG A 90 0.39 -10.85 -3.17
N TRP A 91 -0.11 -10.44 -2.02
CA TRP A 91 0.74 -10.08 -0.88
C TRP A 91 1.68 -11.23 -0.50
N ASP A 92 1.17 -12.45 -0.43
CA ASP A 92 1.93 -13.62 -0.01
C ASP A 92 3.09 -13.97 -0.95
N ASN A 93 3.04 -13.48 -2.20
CA ASN A 93 4.15 -13.72 -3.14
C ASN A 93 5.34 -12.81 -2.86
N HIS A 94 5.16 -11.74 -2.12
CA HIS A 94 6.20 -10.73 -1.92
C HIS A 94 6.61 -10.52 -0.48
N PHE A 95 5.80 -10.98 0.49
CA PHE A 95 6.03 -10.72 1.90
C PHE A 95 5.76 -11.95 2.75
N VAL A 96 6.43 -12.01 3.88
CA VAL A 96 6.13 -12.98 4.95
C VAL A 96 6.20 -12.29 6.30
N TRP A 97 5.39 -12.78 7.25
CA TRP A 97 5.52 -12.38 8.64
C TRP A 97 6.65 -13.17 9.29
N ASP A 98 7.33 -12.57 10.28
CA ASP A 98 8.21 -13.35 11.14
C ASP A 98 7.39 -14.25 12.08
N ALA A 99 8.08 -15.12 12.83
CA ALA A 99 7.40 -16.08 13.72
C ALA A 99 6.59 -15.40 14.82
N SER A 100 6.94 -14.17 15.21
CA SER A 100 6.24 -13.41 16.25
C SER A 100 5.09 -12.59 15.70
N TYR A 101 4.93 -12.50 14.37
CA TYR A 101 3.97 -11.64 13.68
C TYR A 101 4.14 -10.15 14.00
N LEU A 102 5.34 -9.74 14.40
CA LEU A 102 5.64 -8.34 14.69
C LEU A 102 6.33 -7.63 13.53
N HIS A 103 6.95 -8.39 12.63
CA HIS A 103 7.72 -7.83 11.51
C HIS A 103 7.33 -8.50 10.21
N ILE A 104 7.39 -7.72 9.14
CA ILE A 104 7.14 -8.17 7.77
C ILE A 104 8.46 -8.13 7.02
N TYR A 105 8.78 -9.22 6.31
CA TYR A 105 9.95 -9.29 5.45
C TYR A 105 9.53 -9.37 3.99
N GLY A 106 10.25 -8.64 3.13
CA GLY A 106 10.13 -8.78 1.69
C GLY A 106 10.93 -9.99 1.20
N ILE A 107 10.32 -10.83 0.37
CA ILE A 107 10.96 -12.03 -0.17
C ILE A 107 11.21 -11.96 -1.67
N THR A 108 10.91 -10.84 -2.28
CA THR A 108 11.19 -10.55 -3.69
C THR A 108 11.82 -9.16 -3.77
N PRO A 109 12.42 -8.78 -4.92
CA PRO A 109 12.88 -7.40 -5.09
C PRO A 109 11.79 -6.37 -4.80
N THR A 110 10.59 -6.56 -5.36
CA THR A 110 9.45 -5.68 -5.10
C THR A 110 9.08 -5.65 -3.62
N GLY A 111 9.02 -6.81 -2.97
CA GLY A 111 8.70 -6.89 -1.53
C GLY A 111 9.73 -6.16 -0.69
N ARG A 112 11.01 -6.40 -0.95
CA ARG A 112 12.11 -5.75 -0.19
C ARG A 112 12.13 -4.23 -0.40
N ALA A 113 11.93 -3.77 -1.64
CA ALA A 113 11.87 -2.35 -1.94
C ALA A 113 10.68 -1.69 -1.24
N THR A 114 9.53 -2.38 -1.21
CA THR A 114 8.33 -1.88 -0.55
C THR A 114 8.51 -1.76 0.95
N VAL A 115 9.05 -2.79 1.61
CA VAL A 115 9.34 -2.73 3.06
C VAL A 115 10.26 -1.56 3.37
N LYS A 116 11.31 -1.37 2.57
CA LYS A 116 12.24 -0.26 2.77
C LYS A 116 11.55 1.10 2.58
N ALA A 117 10.72 1.23 1.56
CA ALA A 117 10.07 2.51 1.24
C ALA A 117 8.98 2.87 2.24
N LEU A 118 8.21 1.90 2.72
CA LEU A 118 7.06 2.16 3.58
C LEU A 118 7.37 1.99 5.08
N ARG A 119 8.46 1.34 5.38
CA ARG A 119 8.97 1.14 6.74
C ARG A 119 7.95 0.47 7.64
#